data_cebb7e2a589fe43ca00cbce07fd6d86b
#
_entry.id   cebb7e2a589fe43ca00cbce07fd6d86b
#
_cell.length_a   1.000
_cell.length_b   1.000
_cell.length_c   1.000
_cell.angle_alpha   90.00
_cell.angle_beta   90.00
_cell.angle_gamma   90.00
#
_symmetry.space_group_name_H-M   'P 1'
#
loop_
_entity.id
_entity.type
_entity.pdbx_description
1 polymer ?
#
loop_
_entity_poly.entity_id
_entity_poly.type
_entity_poly.pdbx_seq_one_letter_code
_entity_poly.pdbx_strand_id
1 'polypeptide(L)'
;FLGPSGCGKSTTLRALVGFLDPSAGRIEVNGKDVTKLEPEKRGIGIVFQSYALFPTMTVFDNIAFGLKVKKVAPDVIKAKVAAVAAKIKISDQQLQRNVSELSGGQQQRVALARALVLEPKILCLDEPLSNLDAKLRVDLRKELKRLQKDLGITTLYVTHDQEEALTLSDRIAVFNNGFIEQVGTPPEIYHQSKTEFVCDFIGDINVLSEETVHEILESNPNIPLEDKKGYIRLEKIRFRRETEDDIVLKGTIIDTEFSGVTVRYTVQVSDHQVVNVTRIDSQFAIKSVGENVELYITPSDVVQY
;
A
#
# COMPACT_ATOMS: atom_id res chain seq x y z
N PHE A 1 6.69 -2.06 -2.56
CA PHE A 1 6.26 -2.47 -3.89
C PHE A 1 4.74 -2.64 -3.89
N LEU A 2 4.06 -1.93 -4.75
CA LEU A 2 2.62 -1.93 -4.89
C LEU A 2 2.25 -2.27 -6.34
N GLY A 3 1.15 -3.00 -6.57
CA GLY A 3 0.64 -3.33 -7.90
C GLY A 3 -0.32 -4.52 -7.87
N PRO A 4 -1.02 -4.82 -8.98
CA PRO A 4 -1.95 -5.93 -9.07
C PRO A 4 -1.27 -7.28 -8.90
N SER A 5 -2.06 -8.33 -8.67
CA SER A 5 -1.53 -9.70 -8.60
C SER A 5 -0.85 -10.09 -9.92
N GLY A 6 0.29 -10.79 -9.82
CA GLY A 6 1.03 -11.27 -11.00
C GLY A 6 1.94 -10.24 -11.70
N CYS A 7 2.00 -8.97 -11.25
CA CYS A 7 2.82 -7.93 -11.90
C CYS A 7 4.34 -8.00 -11.61
N GLY A 8 4.83 -9.05 -10.92
CA GLY A 8 6.28 -9.26 -10.72
C GLY A 8 6.86 -8.84 -9.36
N LYS A 9 6.08 -8.31 -8.42
CA LYS A 9 6.56 -7.86 -7.09
C LYS A 9 7.30 -8.94 -6.31
N SER A 10 6.64 -10.08 -6.05
CA SER A 10 7.24 -11.20 -5.31
C SER A 10 8.39 -11.86 -6.08
N THR A 11 8.37 -11.84 -7.41
CA THR A 11 9.49 -12.30 -8.24
C THR A 11 10.73 -11.41 -8.03
N THR A 12 10.55 -10.08 -8.05
CA THR A 12 11.61 -9.11 -7.75
C THR A 12 12.12 -9.26 -6.32
N LEU A 13 11.21 -9.46 -5.35
CA LEU A 13 11.60 -9.74 -3.97
C LEU A 13 12.46 -11.00 -3.86
N ARG A 14 12.04 -12.11 -4.50
CA ARG A 14 12.78 -13.38 -4.50
C ARG A 14 14.16 -13.24 -5.13
N ALA A 15 14.29 -12.47 -6.21
CA ALA A 15 15.58 -12.15 -6.81
C ALA A 15 16.48 -11.36 -5.84
N LEU A 16 15.94 -10.37 -5.13
CA LEU A 16 16.66 -9.59 -4.13
C LEU A 16 17.19 -10.49 -2.99
N VAL A 17 16.36 -11.38 -2.48
CA VAL A 17 16.72 -12.28 -1.35
C VAL A 17 17.66 -13.39 -1.78
N GLY A 18 17.74 -13.72 -3.08
CA GLY A 18 18.59 -14.76 -3.64
C GLY A 18 17.92 -16.11 -3.85
N PHE A 19 16.58 -16.14 -3.88
CA PHE A 19 15.82 -17.36 -4.22
C PHE A 19 15.59 -17.51 -5.72
N LEU A 20 15.94 -16.47 -6.48
CA LEU A 20 15.86 -16.45 -7.94
C LEU A 20 17.07 -15.71 -8.50
N ASP A 21 17.74 -16.29 -9.48
CA ASP A 21 18.80 -15.60 -10.20
C ASP A 21 18.18 -14.67 -11.26
N PRO A 22 18.57 -13.37 -11.29
CA PRO A 22 18.15 -12.48 -12.36
C PRO A 22 18.78 -12.91 -13.68
N SER A 23 18.00 -12.83 -14.77
CA SER A 23 18.48 -13.16 -16.14
C SER A 23 19.56 -12.18 -16.60
N ALA A 24 19.51 -10.94 -16.14
CA ALA A 24 20.46 -9.87 -16.44
C ALA A 24 20.50 -8.83 -15.32
N GLY A 25 21.50 -7.96 -15.34
CA GLY A 25 21.66 -6.91 -14.35
C GLY A 25 22.39 -7.36 -13.09
N ARG A 26 22.36 -6.49 -12.07
CA ARG A 26 23.03 -6.72 -10.76
C ARG A 26 22.18 -6.22 -9.62
N ILE A 27 22.40 -6.81 -8.45
CA ILE A 27 21.76 -6.43 -7.18
C ILE A 27 22.84 -5.95 -6.23
N GLU A 28 22.72 -4.73 -5.75
CA GLU A 28 23.68 -4.14 -4.81
C GLU A 28 23.01 -3.84 -3.45
N VAL A 29 23.68 -4.21 -2.37
CA VAL A 29 23.27 -3.88 -1.01
C VAL A 29 24.42 -3.12 -0.35
N ASN A 30 24.17 -1.85 0.01
CA ASN A 30 25.18 -0.94 0.56
C ASN A 30 26.46 -0.87 -0.31
N GLY A 31 26.30 -0.75 -1.64
CA GLY A 31 27.39 -0.64 -2.61
C GLY A 31 28.14 -1.96 -2.85
N LYS A 32 27.69 -3.08 -2.28
CA LYS A 32 28.28 -4.40 -2.51
C LYS A 32 27.37 -5.21 -3.43
N ASP A 33 27.94 -5.74 -4.51
CA ASP A 33 27.24 -6.69 -5.38
C ASP A 33 26.96 -7.99 -4.65
N VAL A 34 25.68 -8.35 -4.55
CA VAL A 34 25.18 -9.55 -3.91
C VAL A 34 24.50 -10.50 -4.87
N THR A 35 24.52 -10.21 -6.17
CA THR A 35 23.77 -10.91 -7.23
C THR A 35 23.99 -12.43 -7.20
N LYS A 36 25.24 -12.87 -7.02
CA LYS A 36 25.62 -14.28 -7.01
C LYS A 36 25.83 -14.86 -5.60
N LEU A 37 25.51 -14.09 -4.55
CA LEU A 37 25.61 -14.58 -3.18
C LEU A 37 24.40 -15.42 -2.81
N GLU A 38 24.66 -16.51 -2.09
CA GLU A 38 23.62 -17.31 -1.45
C GLU A 38 22.77 -16.44 -0.48
N PRO A 39 21.49 -16.76 -0.29
CA PRO A 39 20.56 -15.94 0.52
C PRO A 39 21.11 -15.58 1.91
N GLU A 40 21.69 -16.55 2.62
CA GLU A 40 22.22 -16.35 3.98
C GLU A 40 23.43 -15.40 4.04
N LYS A 41 24.10 -15.15 2.90
CA LYS A 41 25.26 -14.26 2.79
C LYS A 41 24.88 -12.82 2.38
N ARG A 42 23.63 -12.59 1.98
CA ARG A 42 23.14 -11.25 1.55
C ARG A 42 22.83 -10.33 2.72
N GLY A 43 22.64 -10.84 3.92
CA GLY A 43 22.30 -10.06 5.11
C GLY A 43 20.87 -9.49 5.05
N ILE A 44 19.96 -10.18 4.37
CA ILE A 44 18.56 -9.80 4.18
C ILE A 44 17.69 -10.75 4.99
N GLY A 45 16.80 -10.22 5.82
CA GLY A 45 15.75 -10.99 6.49
C GLY A 45 14.48 -11.01 5.65
N ILE A 46 13.74 -12.10 5.68
CA ILE A 46 12.46 -12.21 4.96
C ILE A 46 11.36 -12.76 5.85
N VAL A 47 10.16 -12.20 5.70
CA VAL A 47 8.90 -12.73 6.22
C VAL A 47 7.99 -13.01 5.03
N PHE A 48 7.58 -14.26 4.89
CA PHE A 48 6.68 -14.71 3.82
C PHE A 48 5.21 -14.45 4.18
N GLN A 49 4.35 -14.43 3.19
CA GLN A 49 2.90 -14.30 3.31
C GLN A 49 2.30 -15.39 4.23
N SER A 50 2.78 -16.63 4.15
CA SER A 50 2.36 -17.75 5.02
C SER A 50 3.07 -17.79 6.37
N TYR A 51 3.92 -16.78 6.67
CA TYR A 51 4.83 -16.73 7.82
C TYR A 51 5.90 -17.85 7.82
N ALA A 52 5.67 -18.98 7.17
CA ALA A 52 6.55 -20.14 7.05
C ALA A 52 7.17 -20.58 8.40
N LEU A 53 6.37 -20.53 9.48
CA LEU A 53 6.80 -21.00 10.81
C LEU A 53 6.85 -22.53 10.84
N PHE A 54 7.73 -23.06 11.66
CA PHE A 54 7.84 -24.49 11.90
C PHE A 54 6.74 -24.92 12.89
N PRO A 55 5.68 -25.60 12.46
CA PRO A 55 4.49 -25.80 13.26
C PRO A 55 4.70 -26.73 14.46
N THR A 56 5.73 -27.56 14.44
CA THR A 56 6.09 -28.50 15.50
C THR A 56 7.03 -27.93 16.56
N MET A 57 7.47 -26.68 16.36
CA MET A 57 8.43 -26.02 17.25
C MET A 57 7.74 -25.01 18.17
N THR A 58 8.37 -24.72 19.30
CA THR A 58 7.99 -23.62 20.17
C THR A 58 8.26 -22.28 19.50
N VAL A 59 7.69 -21.20 20.04
CA VAL A 59 8.00 -19.83 19.65
C VAL A 59 9.50 -19.55 19.80
N PHE A 60 10.09 -19.94 20.94
CA PHE A 60 11.51 -19.81 21.20
C PHE A 60 12.35 -20.51 20.12
N ASP A 61 12.03 -21.76 19.80
CA ASP A 61 12.78 -22.55 18.82
C ASP A 61 12.65 -21.99 17.41
N ASN A 62 11.48 -21.49 17.02
CA ASN A 62 11.28 -20.78 15.76
C ASN A 62 12.18 -19.56 15.65
N ILE A 63 12.20 -18.71 16.68
CA ILE A 63 13.04 -17.49 16.68
C ILE A 63 14.52 -17.86 16.69
N ALA A 64 14.91 -18.84 17.52
CA ALA A 64 16.29 -19.27 17.68
C ALA A 64 16.86 -20.03 16.47
N PHE A 65 16.01 -20.50 15.55
CA PHE A 65 16.39 -21.45 14.50
C PHE A 65 17.62 -21.00 13.70
N GLY A 66 17.61 -19.78 13.18
CA GLY A 66 18.73 -19.25 12.38
C GLY A 66 20.04 -19.12 13.18
N LEU A 67 19.95 -18.78 14.47
CA LEU A 67 21.11 -18.73 15.36
C LEU A 67 21.68 -20.12 15.64
N LYS A 68 20.81 -21.13 15.81
CA LYS A 68 21.20 -22.53 15.98
C LYS A 68 21.92 -23.06 14.74
N VAL A 69 21.41 -22.77 13.55
CA VAL A 69 22.05 -23.12 12.26
C VAL A 69 23.46 -22.51 12.17
N LYS A 70 23.62 -21.26 12.62
CA LYS A 70 24.93 -20.59 12.71
C LYS A 70 25.81 -21.05 13.87
N LYS A 71 25.37 -22.05 14.62
CA LYS A 71 26.13 -22.64 15.78
C LYS A 71 26.52 -21.60 16.84
N VAL A 72 25.62 -20.58 17.06
CA VAL A 72 25.81 -19.59 18.12
C VAL A 72 25.68 -20.25 19.49
N ALA A 73 26.46 -19.81 20.49
CA ALA A 73 26.46 -20.37 21.84
C ALA A 73 25.05 -20.23 22.49
N PRO A 74 24.59 -21.24 23.26
CA PRO A 74 23.24 -21.28 23.84
C PRO A 74 22.87 -20.05 24.67
N ASP A 75 23.78 -19.53 25.48
CA ASP A 75 23.55 -18.36 26.32
C ASP A 75 23.32 -17.08 25.47
N VAL A 76 24.08 -16.94 24.37
CA VAL A 76 23.93 -15.85 23.43
C VAL A 76 22.56 -15.96 22.68
N ILE A 77 22.19 -17.20 22.31
CA ILE A 77 20.84 -17.44 21.70
C ILE A 77 19.75 -16.98 22.64
N LYS A 78 19.80 -17.40 23.91
CA LYS A 78 18.80 -17.04 24.93
C LYS A 78 18.70 -15.52 25.10
N ALA A 79 19.83 -14.84 25.20
CA ALA A 79 19.86 -13.38 25.32
C ALA A 79 19.31 -12.68 24.08
N LYS A 80 19.70 -13.10 22.86
CA LYS A 80 19.20 -12.51 21.61
C LYS A 80 17.71 -12.74 21.40
N VAL A 81 17.21 -13.94 21.69
CA VAL A 81 15.78 -14.25 21.60
C VAL A 81 14.98 -13.40 22.60
N ALA A 82 15.43 -13.30 23.85
CA ALA A 82 14.75 -12.44 24.85
C ALA A 82 14.73 -10.96 24.41
N ALA A 83 15.85 -10.46 23.89
CA ALA A 83 15.95 -9.07 23.42
C ALA A 83 14.99 -8.76 22.24
N VAL A 84 14.92 -9.65 21.24
CA VAL A 84 14.00 -9.44 20.10
C VAL A 84 12.55 -9.66 20.51
N ALA A 85 12.25 -10.64 21.36
CA ALA A 85 10.90 -10.89 21.88
C ALA A 85 10.33 -9.67 22.63
N ALA A 86 11.15 -9.03 23.47
CA ALA A 86 10.76 -7.80 24.15
C ALA A 86 10.41 -6.67 23.18
N LYS A 87 11.19 -6.47 22.11
CA LYS A 87 10.95 -5.43 21.09
C LYS A 87 9.61 -5.60 20.37
N ILE A 88 9.19 -6.85 20.13
CA ILE A 88 7.96 -7.17 19.40
C ILE A 88 6.83 -7.67 20.30
N LYS A 89 6.97 -7.44 21.63
CA LYS A 89 5.94 -7.74 22.64
C LYS A 89 5.50 -9.21 22.69
N ILE A 90 6.43 -10.13 22.57
CA ILE A 90 6.22 -11.55 22.87
C ILE A 90 6.61 -11.78 24.34
N SER A 91 5.69 -12.30 25.15
CA SER A 91 5.94 -12.59 26.54
C SER A 91 6.74 -13.90 26.75
N ASP A 92 7.38 -14.04 27.92
CA ASP A 92 8.12 -15.27 28.29
C ASP A 92 7.20 -16.51 28.27
N GLN A 93 5.94 -16.37 28.64
CA GLN A 93 4.97 -17.46 28.55
C GLN A 93 4.71 -17.86 27.09
N GLN A 94 4.62 -16.90 26.19
CA GLN A 94 4.43 -17.17 24.76
C GLN A 94 5.65 -17.86 24.15
N LEU A 95 6.87 -17.54 24.59
CA LEU A 95 8.09 -18.18 24.11
C LEU A 95 8.09 -19.71 24.29
N GLN A 96 7.41 -20.22 25.32
CA GLN A 96 7.35 -21.65 25.63
C GLN A 96 6.20 -22.38 24.90
N ARG A 97 5.26 -21.65 24.29
CA ARG A 97 4.11 -22.24 23.60
C ARG A 97 4.51 -22.75 22.21
N ASN A 98 3.74 -23.70 21.71
CA ASN A 98 3.83 -24.11 20.32
C ASN A 98 3.23 -23.00 19.42
N VAL A 99 3.85 -22.74 18.26
CA VAL A 99 3.38 -21.69 17.34
C VAL A 99 1.98 -21.97 16.78
N SER A 100 1.56 -23.23 16.71
CA SER A 100 0.21 -23.63 16.27
C SER A 100 -0.91 -23.19 17.23
N GLU A 101 -0.58 -22.88 18.48
CA GLU A 101 -1.52 -22.40 19.50
C GLU A 101 -1.74 -20.87 19.44
N LEU A 102 -1.03 -20.18 18.56
CA LEU A 102 -1.04 -18.73 18.45
C LEU A 102 -2.06 -18.23 17.43
N SER A 103 -2.64 -17.05 17.68
CA SER A 103 -3.41 -16.33 16.68
C SER A 103 -2.54 -15.90 15.49
N GLY A 104 -3.15 -15.62 14.34
CA GLY A 104 -2.43 -15.17 13.13
C GLY A 104 -1.53 -13.96 13.37
N GLY A 105 -1.99 -12.94 14.11
CA GLY A 105 -1.17 -11.78 14.46
C GLY A 105 0.00 -12.12 15.41
N GLN A 106 -0.18 -13.09 16.30
CA GLN A 106 0.91 -13.58 17.14
C GLN A 106 1.92 -14.37 16.32
N GLN A 107 1.47 -15.21 15.38
CA GLN A 107 2.34 -15.94 14.45
C GLN A 107 3.15 -14.98 13.57
N GLN A 108 2.55 -13.91 13.09
CA GLN A 108 3.24 -12.86 12.35
C GLN A 108 4.38 -12.23 13.17
N ARG A 109 4.12 -11.90 14.43
CA ARG A 109 5.17 -11.38 15.33
C ARG A 109 6.32 -12.39 15.50
N VAL A 110 6.02 -13.69 15.64
CA VAL A 110 7.06 -14.73 15.70
C VAL A 110 7.89 -14.77 14.43
N ALA A 111 7.26 -14.67 13.25
CA ALA A 111 7.98 -14.63 11.98
C ALA A 111 8.87 -13.39 11.84
N LEU A 112 8.38 -12.22 12.30
CA LEU A 112 9.19 -11.00 12.40
C LEU A 112 10.38 -11.18 13.34
N ALA A 113 10.17 -11.74 14.54
CA ALA A 113 11.25 -12.01 15.49
C ALA A 113 12.32 -12.93 14.90
N ARG A 114 11.89 -14.00 14.23
CA ARG A 114 12.79 -14.96 13.57
C ARG A 114 13.66 -14.30 12.49
N ALA A 115 13.09 -13.34 11.74
CA ALA A 115 13.86 -12.59 10.75
C ALA A 115 14.82 -11.59 11.43
N LEU A 116 14.36 -10.88 12.46
CA LEU A 116 15.09 -9.80 13.13
C LEU A 116 16.21 -10.30 14.07
N VAL A 117 16.10 -11.49 14.65
CA VAL A 117 17.10 -12.03 15.59
C VAL A 117 18.49 -12.20 14.96
N LEU A 118 18.54 -12.31 13.64
CA LEU A 118 19.77 -12.39 12.85
C LEU A 118 20.38 -11.01 12.54
N GLU A 119 19.74 -9.92 12.99
CA GLU A 119 20.17 -8.54 12.80
C GLU A 119 20.43 -8.21 11.31
N PRO A 120 19.42 -8.40 10.43
CA PRO A 120 19.58 -8.18 9.01
C PRO A 120 19.75 -6.69 8.71
N LYS A 121 20.40 -6.35 7.59
CA LYS A 121 20.52 -4.98 7.09
C LYS A 121 19.24 -4.49 6.42
N ILE A 122 18.51 -5.39 5.79
CA ILE A 122 17.26 -5.16 5.08
C ILE A 122 16.25 -6.21 5.56
N LEU A 123 15.03 -5.77 5.83
CA LEU A 123 13.89 -6.64 6.13
C LEU A 123 12.93 -6.63 4.95
N CYS A 124 12.69 -7.79 4.36
CA CYS A 124 11.72 -7.98 3.30
C CYS A 124 10.44 -8.59 3.86
N LEU A 125 9.30 -8.00 3.54
CA LEU A 125 7.97 -8.43 3.96
C LEU A 125 7.13 -8.70 2.72
N ASP A 126 6.79 -9.97 2.47
CA ASP A 126 5.98 -10.39 1.32
C ASP A 126 4.53 -10.57 1.76
N GLU A 127 3.69 -9.56 1.51
CA GLU A 127 2.26 -9.49 1.87
C GLU A 127 1.96 -9.90 3.33
N PRO A 128 2.65 -9.34 4.33
CA PRO A 128 2.64 -9.87 5.69
C PRO A 128 1.30 -9.71 6.42
N LEU A 129 0.36 -8.91 5.92
CA LEU A 129 -0.93 -8.65 6.54
C LEU A 129 -2.12 -9.26 5.77
N SER A 130 -1.89 -9.91 4.63
CA SER A 130 -2.96 -10.39 3.73
C SER A 130 -3.88 -11.45 4.37
N ASN A 131 -3.37 -12.26 5.30
CA ASN A 131 -4.11 -13.34 5.94
C ASN A 131 -4.85 -12.92 7.23
N LEU A 132 -4.98 -11.61 7.49
CA LEU A 132 -5.57 -11.08 8.72
C LEU A 132 -6.91 -10.42 8.47
N ASP A 133 -7.78 -10.46 9.47
CA ASP A 133 -9.03 -9.68 9.46
C ASP A 133 -8.77 -8.17 9.42
N ALA A 134 -9.76 -7.40 8.96
CA ALA A 134 -9.62 -5.97 8.70
C ALA A 134 -9.19 -5.16 9.95
N LYS A 135 -9.77 -5.47 11.11
CA LYS A 135 -9.46 -4.75 12.37
C LYS A 135 -8.03 -5.02 12.83
N LEU A 136 -7.64 -6.28 12.86
CA LEU A 136 -6.29 -6.70 13.25
C LEU A 136 -5.25 -6.17 12.27
N ARG A 137 -5.56 -6.10 10.97
CA ARG A 137 -4.70 -5.52 9.93
C ARG A 137 -4.37 -4.06 10.21
N VAL A 138 -5.36 -3.24 10.58
CA VAL A 138 -5.15 -1.82 10.91
C VAL A 138 -4.22 -1.65 12.12
N ASP A 139 -4.41 -2.45 13.17
CA ASP A 139 -3.59 -2.35 14.38
C ASP A 139 -2.16 -2.82 14.14
N LEU A 140 -1.98 -3.93 13.43
CA LEU A 140 -0.65 -4.46 13.09
C LEU A 140 0.10 -3.57 12.10
N ARG A 141 -0.59 -2.91 11.18
CA ARG A 141 0.00 -1.90 10.28
C ARG A 141 0.66 -0.78 11.08
N LYS A 142 -0.04 -0.21 12.08
CA LYS A 142 0.53 0.82 12.97
C LYS A 142 1.73 0.29 13.76
N GLU A 143 1.64 -0.95 14.23
CA GLU A 143 2.74 -1.58 14.97
C GLU A 143 3.99 -1.82 14.10
N LEU A 144 3.80 -2.30 12.87
CA LEU A 144 4.90 -2.48 11.90
C LEU A 144 5.59 -1.15 11.57
N LYS A 145 4.82 -0.09 11.32
CA LYS A 145 5.38 1.27 11.08
C LYS A 145 6.22 1.74 12.26
N ARG A 146 5.71 1.55 13.48
CA ARG A 146 6.45 1.89 14.71
C ARG A 146 7.72 1.06 14.85
N LEU A 147 7.62 -0.26 14.69
CA LEU A 147 8.75 -1.18 14.80
C LEU A 147 9.86 -0.83 13.81
N GLN A 148 9.50 -0.53 12.55
CA GLN A 148 10.45 -0.13 11.51
C GLN A 148 11.20 1.14 11.93
N LYS A 149 10.49 2.15 12.48
CA LYS A 149 11.10 3.38 12.97
C LYS A 149 12.01 3.15 14.18
N ASP A 150 11.54 2.37 15.15
CA ASP A 150 12.28 2.09 16.39
C ASP A 150 13.57 1.30 16.13
N LEU A 151 13.57 0.45 15.09
CA LEU A 151 14.74 -0.34 14.70
C LEU A 151 15.66 0.39 13.71
N GLY A 152 15.19 1.42 13.03
CA GLY A 152 15.94 2.12 11.98
C GLY A 152 16.36 1.22 10.80
N ILE A 153 15.64 0.11 10.58
CA ILE A 153 15.97 -0.88 9.55
C ILE A 153 15.33 -0.52 8.21
N THR A 154 16.10 -0.64 7.14
CA THR A 154 15.54 -0.55 5.78
C THR A 154 14.57 -1.70 5.55
N THR A 155 13.32 -1.37 5.23
CA THR A 155 12.27 -2.36 5.02
C THR A 155 11.73 -2.28 3.59
N LEU A 156 11.70 -3.41 2.90
CA LEU A 156 11.02 -3.59 1.64
C LEU A 156 9.68 -4.28 1.90
N TYR A 157 8.59 -3.60 1.61
CA TYR A 157 7.24 -4.10 1.82
C TYR A 157 6.56 -4.37 0.49
N VAL A 158 6.06 -5.59 0.29
CA VAL A 158 5.27 -5.98 -0.89
C VAL A 158 3.82 -6.08 -0.48
N THR A 159 2.94 -5.44 -1.22
CA THR A 159 1.49 -5.49 -1.03
C THR A 159 0.74 -5.22 -2.33
N HIS A 160 -0.52 -5.63 -2.38
CA HIS A 160 -1.50 -5.20 -3.37
C HIS A 160 -2.52 -4.23 -2.75
N ASP A 161 -2.45 -3.99 -1.44
CA ASP A 161 -3.32 -3.07 -0.71
C ASP A 161 -2.76 -1.64 -0.78
N GLN A 162 -3.55 -0.75 -1.39
CA GLN A 162 -3.17 0.65 -1.59
C GLN A 162 -3.06 1.41 -0.26
N GLU A 163 -3.97 1.13 0.69
CA GLU A 163 -3.97 1.79 2.00
C GLU A 163 -2.72 1.42 2.80
N GLU A 164 -2.28 0.15 2.71
CA GLU A 164 -1.01 -0.27 3.31
C GLU A 164 0.17 0.49 2.70
N ALA A 165 0.25 0.54 1.36
CA ALA A 165 1.32 1.22 0.67
C ALA A 165 1.37 2.72 1.01
N LEU A 166 0.23 3.41 0.95
CA LEU A 166 0.13 4.85 1.20
C LEU A 166 0.45 5.22 2.66
N THR A 167 0.12 4.34 3.63
CA THR A 167 0.30 4.65 5.06
C THR A 167 1.63 4.20 5.64
N LEU A 168 2.20 3.10 5.13
CA LEU A 168 3.43 2.52 5.67
C LEU A 168 4.70 3.09 5.03
N SER A 169 4.66 3.36 3.72
CA SER A 169 5.87 3.58 2.95
C SER A 169 6.38 5.02 3.03
N ASP A 170 7.69 5.19 2.94
CA ASP A 170 8.35 6.47 2.68
C ASP A 170 8.43 6.72 1.16
N ARG A 171 8.56 5.63 0.37
CA ARG A 171 8.49 5.64 -1.09
C ARG A 171 7.76 4.40 -1.60
N ILE A 172 7.01 4.56 -2.68
CA ILE A 172 6.24 3.50 -3.34
C ILE A 172 6.80 3.32 -4.75
N ALA A 173 7.09 2.05 -5.12
CA ALA A 173 7.29 1.67 -6.51
C ALA A 173 6.01 0.95 -6.97
N VAL A 174 5.32 1.52 -7.96
CA VAL A 174 4.11 0.95 -8.56
C VAL A 174 4.51 0.04 -9.70
N PHE A 175 4.14 -1.23 -9.60
CA PHE A 175 4.43 -2.28 -10.59
C PHE A 175 3.23 -2.53 -11.49
N ASN A 176 3.51 -2.70 -12.77
CA ASN A 176 2.55 -3.13 -13.78
C ASN A 176 3.23 -4.02 -14.81
N ASN A 177 2.70 -5.22 -15.07
CA ASN A 177 3.17 -6.15 -16.12
C ASN A 177 4.70 -6.36 -16.18
N GLY A 178 5.36 -6.45 -15.02
CA GLY A 178 6.81 -6.64 -14.91
C GLY A 178 7.65 -5.37 -14.95
N PHE A 179 7.03 -4.20 -15.11
CA PHE A 179 7.70 -2.90 -15.14
C PHE A 179 7.37 -2.07 -13.89
N ILE A 180 8.23 -1.11 -13.58
CA ILE A 180 7.96 -0.07 -12.59
C ILE A 180 7.43 1.15 -13.33
N GLU A 181 6.14 1.45 -13.17
CA GLU A 181 5.46 2.59 -13.79
C GLU A 181 5.90 3.92 -13.17
N GLN A 182 5.96 3.94 -11.84
CA GLN A 182 6.33 5.15 -11.09
C GLN A 182 6.97 4.80 -9.76
N VAL A 183 7.94 5.62 -9.34
CA VAL A 183 8.49 5.61 -7.98
C VAL A 183 8.36 7.01 -7.40
N GLY A 184 7.75 7.14 -6.23
CA GLY A 184 7.56 8.42 -5.55
C GLY A 184 7.16 8.26 -4.10
N THR A 185 7.01 9.37 -3.38
CA THR A 185 6.38 9.42 -2.06
C THR A 185 4.87 9.12 -2.19
N PRO A 186 4.18 8.69 -1.12
CA PRO A 186 2.74 8.49 -1.16
C PRO A 186 1.94 9.67 -1.73
N PRO A 187 2.19 10.95 -1.34
CA PRO A 187 1.50 12.08 -1.94
C PRO A 187 1.80 12.26 -3.44
N GLU A 188 3.05 12.03 -3.90
CA GLU A 188 3.39 12.11 -5.32
C GLU A 188 2.66 11.05 -6.15
N ILE A 189 2.60 9.80 -5.64
CA ILE A 189 1.90 8.70 -6.31
C ILE A 189 0.41 9.00 -6.44
N TYR A 190 -0.21 9.59 -5.40
CA TYR A 190 -1.64 9.86 -5.36
C TYR A 190 -2.03 11.10 -6.18
N HIS A 191 -1.29 12.21 -6.04
CA HIS A 191 -1.64 13.51 -6.63
C HIS A 191 -0.95 13.82 -7.96
N GLN A 192 0.17 13.12 -8.26
CA GLN A 192 1.03 13.38 -9.41
C GLN A 192 1.33 12.07 -10.14
N SER A 193 0.26 11.30 -10.42
CA SER A 193 0.37 10.07 -11.20
C SER A 193 0.91 10.36 -12.59
N LYS A 194 1.94 9.59 -13.01
CA LYS A 194 2.65 9.82 -14.28
C LYS A 194 2.00 9.12 -15.46
N THR A 195 1.19 8.11 -15.20
CA THR A 195 0.50 7.33 -16.24
C THR A 195 -0.96 7.13 -15.86
N GLU A 196 -1.81 6.95 -16.86
CA GLU A 196 -3.21 6.59 -16.67
C GLU A 196 -3.36 5.38 -15.75
N PHE A 197 -2.51 4.35 -15.94
CA PHE A 197 -2.51 3.17 -15.10
C PHE A 197 -2.30 3.51 -13.62
N VAL A 198 -1.32 4.33 -13.26
CA VAL A 198 -1.08 4.72 -11.88
C VAL A 198 -2.24 5.52 -11.31
N CYS A 199 -2.82 6.40 -12.12
CA CYS A 199 -3.98 7.22 -11.75
C CYS A 199 -5.21 6.37 -11.42
N ASP A 200 -5.52 5.41 -12.28
CA ASP A 200 -6.67 4.51 -12.13
C ASP A 200 -6.44 3.46 -11.04
N PHE A 201 -5.21 2.96 -10.94
CA PHE A 201 -4.87 1.93 -9.95
C PHE A 201 -4.85 2.45 -8.51
N ILE A 202 -4.56 3.74 -8.27
CA ILE A 202 -4.42 4.32 -6.92
C ILE A 202 -5.65 5.14 -6.54
N GLY A 203 -6.49 4.58 -5.67
CA GLY A 203 -7.72 5.24 -5.22
C GLY A 203 -8.79 5.32 -6.30
N ASP A 204 -9.96 5.82 -5.92
CA ASP A 204 -11.08 5.99 -6.85
C ASP A 204 -10.91 7.23 -7.71
N ILE A 205 -11.30 7.15 -8.98
CA ILE A 205 -11.17 8.21 -9.98
C ILE A 205 -12.43 8.31 -10.82
N ASN A 206 -12.82 9.53 -11.22
CA ASN A 206 -13.76 9.76 -12.31
C ASN A 206 -13.00 9.93 -13.61
N VAL A 207 -13.49 9.29 -14.65
CA VAL A 207 -13.03 9.52 -16.01
C VAL A 207 -14.07 10.38 -16.72
N LEU A 208 -13.69 11.61 -17.08
CA LEU A 208 -14.49 12.46 -17.96
C LEU A 208 -14.23 12.01 -19.39
N SER A 209 -15.28 11.66 -20.11
CA SER A 209 -15.18 11.24 -21.51
C SER A 209 -14.65 12.37 -22.39
N GLU A 210 -14.11 12.05 -23.55
CA GLU A 210 -13.69 13.06 -24.54
C GLU A 210 -14.87 13.98 -24.90
N GLU A 211 -16.07 13.43 -25.07
CA GLU A 211 -17.29 14.18 -25.34
C GLU A 211 -17.60 15.19 -24.22
N THR A 212 -17.52 14.77 -22.96
CA THR A 212 -17.72 15.68 -21.82
C THR A 212 -16.66 16.78 -21.75
N VAL A 213 -15.40 16.45 -22.03
CA VAL A 213 -14.33 17.45 -22.05
C VAL A 213 -14.53 18.44 -23.21
N HIS A 214 -14.97 17.96 -24.38
CA HIS A 214 -15.29 18.78 -25.52
C HIS A 214 -16.43 19.80 -25.18
N GLU A 215 -17.52 19.36 -24.57
CA GLU A 215 -18.62 20.23 -24.11
C GLU A 215 -18.12 21.28 -23.08
N ILE A 216 -17.20 20.89 -22.19
CA ILE A 216 -16.59 21.83 -21.23
C ILE A 216 -15.79 22.91 -21.99
N LEU A 217 -14.99 22.53 -22.99
CA LEU A 217 -14.16 23.44 -23.78
C LEU A 217 -15.01 24.37 -24.67
N GLU A 218 -16.08 23.84 -25.24
CA GLU A 218 -17.05 24.70 -26.00
C GLU A 218 -17.70 25.78 -25.10
N SER A 219 -18.05 25.39 -23.86
CA SER A 219 -18.65 26.31 -22.89
C SER A 219 -17.66 27.32 -22.31
N ASN A 220 -16.36 26.93 -22.23
CA ASN A 220 -15.28 27.70 -21.60
C ASN A 220 -13.94 27.52 -22.35
N PRO A 221 -13.74 28.21 -23.50
CA PRO A 221 -12.56 28.00 -24.36
C PRO A 221 -11.21 28.36 -23.70
N ASN A 222 -11.20 29.05 -22.57
CA ASN A 222 -9.98 29.48 -21.87
C ASN A 222 -9.51 28.49 -20.79
N ILE A 223 -10.25 27.40 -20.57
CA ILE A 223 -9.84 26.38 -19.61
C ILE A 223 -8.58 25.66 -20.14
N PRO A 224 -7.54 25.46 -19.31
CA PRO A 224 -6.28 24.83 -19.73
C PRO A 224 -6.39 23.30 -19.78
N LEU A 225 -7.34 22.77 -20.56
CA LEU A 225 -7.53 21.36 -20.84
C LEU A 225 -7.32 21.10 -22.33
N GLU A 226 -6.81 19.90 -22.65
CA GLU A 226 -6.76 19.40 -24.01
C GLU A 226 -8.06 18.66 -24.35
N ASP A 227 -8.43 18.59 -25.62
CA ASP A 227 -9.62 17.87 -26.09
C ASP A 227 -9.37 16.35 -26.11
N LYS A 228 -9.27 15.78 -24.91
CA LYS A 228 -9.07 14.37 -24.62
C LYS A 228 -9.61 14.03 -23.23
N LYS A 229 -9.70 12.74 -22.89
CA LYS A 229 -10.19 12.29 -21.59
C LYS A 229 -9.52 13.03 -20.43
N GLY A 230 -10.32 13.33 -19.40
CA GLY A 230 -9.86 13.90 -18.14
C GLY A 230 -10.06 12.93 -16.97
N TYR A 231 -9.16 12.97 -16.00
CA TYR A 231 -9.20 12.13 -14.81
C TYR A 231 -9.25 13.02 -13.58
N ILE A 232 -10.22 12.78 -12.70
CA ILE A 232 -10.41 13.60 -11.50
C ILE A 232 -10.78 12.74 -10.28
N ARG A 233 -10.12 13.01 -9.14
CA ARG A 233 -10.44 12.34 -7.87
C ARG A 233 -11.84 12.72 -7.38
N LEU A 234 -12.52 11.75 -6.74
CA LEU A 234 -13.90 11.93 -6.27
C LEU A 234 -14.04 13.09 -5.28
N GLU A 235 -13.06 13.27 -4.40
CA GLU A 235 -13.03 14.31 -3.37
C GLU A 235 -12.73 15.70 -3.92
N LYS A 236 -12.24 15.79 -5.17
CA LYS A 236 -11.93 17.04 -5.86
C LYS A 236 -13.16 17.69 -6.49
N ILE A 237 -14.22 16.93 -6.72
CA ILE A 237 -15.49 17.46 -7.21
C ILE A 237 -16.30 18.00 -6.02
N ARG A 238 -16.86 19.19 -6.16
CA ARG A 238 -17.51 19.95 -5.07
C ARG A 238 -18.93 20.35 -5.42
N PHE A 239 -19.76 20.55 -4.40
CA PHE A 239 -21.11 21.15 -4.53
C PHE A 239 -21.10 22.67 -4.29
N ARG A 240 -19.95 23.27 -4.13
CA ARG A 240 -19.79 24.71 -3.89
C ARG A 240 -18.66 25.25 -4.75
N ARG A 241 -18.91 26.39 -5.38
CA ARG A 241 -17.91 27.14 -6.14
C ARG A 241 -16.85 27.71 -5.22
N GLU A 242 -15.57 27.60 -5.59
CA GLU A 242 -14.45 28.17 -4.86
C GLU A 242 -13.72 29.23 -5.67
N THR A 243 -13.65 29.07 -7.00
CA THR A 243 -12.98 30.02 -7.88
C THR A 243 -13.90 30.42 -9.05
N GLU A 244 -13.61 31.57 -9.70
CA GLU A 244 -14.35 32.00 -10.88
C GLU A 244 -14.09 31.07 -12.08
N ASP A 245 -12.91 30.44 -12.12
CA ASP A 245 -12.48 29.56 -13.21
C ASP A 245 -12.97 28.11 -13.03
N ASP A 246 -13.73 27.81 -11.96
CA ASP A 246 -14.24 26.44 -11.74
C ASP A 246 -15.12 26.00 -12.93
N ILE A 247 -14.84 24.80 -13.44
CA ILE A 247 -15.71 24.08 -14.38
C ILE A 247 -17.03 23.76 -13.66
N VAL A 248 -18.13 24.01 -14.31
CA VAL A 248 -19.48 23.74 -13.77
C VAL A 248 -20.13 22.62 -14.56
N LEU A 249 -20.43 21.50 -13.88
CA LEU A 249 -21.26 20.43 -14.43
C LEU A 249 -22.61 20.43 -13.71
N LYS A 250 -23.69 20.40 -14.45
CA LYS A 250 -25.05 20.28 -13.90
C LYS A 250 -25.49 18.83 -14.00
N GLY A 251 -26.14 18.32 -12.98
CA GLY A 251 -26.58 16.93 -13.00
C GLY A 251 -27.65 16.62 -11.95
N THR A 252 -28.10 15.38 -11.97
CA THR A 252 -29.08 14.86 -11.01
C THR A 252 -28.46 13.73 -10.22
N ILE A 253 -28.63 13.73 -8.90
CA ILE A 253 -28.18 12.63 -8.03
C ILE A 253 -29.02 11.39 -8.32
N ILE A 254 -28.38 10.33 -8.75
CA ILE A 254 -29.03 9.04 -9.06
C ILE A 254 -28.81 7.98 -7.98
N ASP A 255 -27.78 8.13 -7.13
CA ASP A 255 -27.51 7.24 -6.01
C ASP A 255 -26.76 7.96 -4.89
N THR A 256 -26.89 7.44 -3.64
CA THR A 256 -26.24 7.99 -2.46
C THR A 256 -25.83 6.86 -1.53
N GLU A 257 -24.53 6.73 -1.24
CA GLU A 257 -23.95 5.73 -0.35
C GLU A 257 -23.34 6.41 0.89
N PHE A 258 -23.85 6.07 2.07
CA PHE A 258 -23.34 6.56 3.36
C PHE A 258 -22.41 5.52 4.00
N SER A 259 -21.18 5.88 4.26
CA SER A 259 -20.16 5.01 4.87
C SER A 259 -19.69 5.49 6.25
N GLY A 260 -20.53 6.21 6.98
CA GLY A 260 -20.28 6.70 8.33
C GLY A 260 -19.50 8.01 8.39
N VAL A 261 -18.29 8.05 7.83
CA VAL A 261 -17.45 9.26 7.79
C VAL A 261 -17.65 10.05 6.50
N THR A 262 -17.96 9.36 5.42
CA THR A 262 -18.14 9.96 4.09
C THR A 262 -19.48 9.59 3.48
N VAL A 263 -19.95 10.47 2.60
CA VAL A 263 -21.08 10.22 1.70
C VAL A 263 -20.54 10.25 0.28
N ARG A 264 -20.84 9.20 -0.49
CA ARG A 264 -20.60 9.14 -1.93
C ARG A 264 -21.91 9.41 -2.65
N TYR A 265 -21.88 10.35 -3.59
CA TYR A 265 -22.99 10.68 -4.47
C TYR A 265 -22.62 10.26 -5.88
N THR A 266 -23.52 9.55 -6.55
CA THR A 266 -23.43 9.28 -7.98
C THR A 266 -24.33 10.26 -8.71
N VAL A 267 -23.77 11.07 -9.59
CA VAL A 267 -24.44 12.16 -10.27
C VAL A 267 -24.42 11.93 -11.78
N GLN A 268 -25.61 11.86 -12.40
CA GLN A 268 -25.77 11.83 -13.85
C GLN A 268 -25.66 13.26 -14.37
N VAL A 269 -24.61 13.58 -15.13
CA VAL A 269 -24.36 14.91 -15.69
C VAL A 269 -24.81 15.02 -17.15
N SER A 270 -24.79 13.90 -17.89
CA SER A 270 -25.41 13.80 -19.23
C SER A 270 -25.81 12.34 -19.49
N ASP A 271 -26.40 12.05 -20.64
CA ASP A 271 -26.83 10.68 -20.98
C ASP A 271 -25.64 9.70 -21.06
N HIS A 272 -24.45 10.21 -21.31
CA HIS A 272 -23.22 9.42 -21.49
C HIS A 272 -22.20 9.58 -20.33
N GLN A 273 -22.45 10.48 -19.37
CA GLN A 273 -21.49 10.77 -18.31
C GLN A 273 -22.10 10.70 -16.91
N VAL A 274 -21.52 9.87 -16.08
CA VAL A 274 -21.77 9.80 -14.64
C VAL A 274 -20.49 10.20 -13.92
N VAL A 275 -20.61 10.93 -12.82
CA VAL A 275 -19.49 11.25 -11.94
C VAL A 275 -19.84 10.94 -10.49
N ASN A 276 -18.84 10.47 -9.74
CA ASN A 276 -18.94 10.20 -8.32
C ASN A 276 -18.30 11.33 -7.52
N VAL A 277 -18.96 11.75 -6.45
CA VAL A 277 -18.50 12.80 -5.55
C VAL A 277 -18.43 12.28 -4.15
N THR A 278 -17.26 12.33 -3.51
CA THR A 278 -17.10 11.92 -2.11
C THR A 278 -16.98 13.15 -1.21
N ARG A 279 -17.78 13.20 -0.15
CA ARG A 279 -17.77 14.27 0.85
C ARG A 279 -17.66 13.70 2.25
N ILE A 280 -16.99 14.44 3.14
CA ILE A 280 -17.04 14.16 4.57
C ILE A 280 -18.44 14.51 5.06
N ASP A 281 -19.05 13.59 5.79
CA ASP A 281 -20.34 13.86 6.45
C ASP A 281 -20.14 14.93 7.54
N SER A 282 -20.78 16.07 7.33
CA SER A 282 -20.72 17.22 8.25
C SER A 282 -21.96 17.34 9.14
N GLN A 283 -22.75 16.27 9.30
CA GLN A 283 -24.04 16.23 10.01
C GLN A 283 -25.15 17.11 9.40
N PHE A 284 -24.92 17.69 8.20
CA PHE A 284 -25.89 18.52 7.51
C PHE A 284 -26.40 17.82 6.28
N ALA A 285 -27.71 17.68 6.22
CA ALA A 285 -28.56 17.21 5.13
C ALA A 285 -27.83 16.49 3.98
N ILE A 286 -27.76 15.17 4.08
CA ILE A 286 -27.41 14.34 2.92
C ILE A 286 -28.37 14.67 1.80
N LYS A 287 -27.85 15.00 0.62
CA LYS A 287 -28.63 15.29 -0.57
C LYS A 287 -29.41 14.06 -1.02
N SER A 288 -30.60 14.27 -1.52
CA SER A 288 -31.50 13.19 -1.87
C SER A 288 -31.35 12.76 -3.34
N VAL A 289 -31.61 11.48 -3.59
CA VAL A 289 -31.76 10.95 -4.95
C VAL A 289 -32.88 11.74 -5.67
N GLY A 290 -32.63 12.17 -6.92
CA GLY A 290 -33.51 13.02 -7.71
C GLY A 290 -33.24 14.52 -7.54
N GLU A 291 -32.37 14.94 -6.62
CA GLU A 291 -31.99 16.34 -6.44
C GLU A 291 -31.08 16.79 -7.59
N ASN A 292 -31.44 17.95 -8.20
CA ASN A 292 -30.57 18.61 -9.18
C ASN A 292 -29.46 19.38 -8.47
N VAL A 293 -28.23 19.20 -8.93
CA VAL A 293 -27.04 19.78 -8.33
C VAL A 293 -26.13 20.42 -9.36
N GLU A 294 -25.35 21.38 -8.91
CA GLU A 294 -24.20 21.90 -9.64
C GLU A 294 -22.93 21.35 -8.99
N LEU A 295 -22.07 20.82 -9.82
CA LEU A 295 -20.75 20.29 -9.46
C LEU A 295 -19.68 21.26 -9.94
N TYR A 296 -18.69 21.50 -9.10
CA TYR A 296 -17.62 22.44 -9.36
C TYR A 296 -16.27 21.72 -9.31
N ILE A 297 -15.46 21.93 -10.33
CA ILE A 297 -14.15 21.30 -10.54
C ILE A 297 -13.12 22.39 -10.82
N THR A 298 -12.04 22.44 -10.06
CA THR A 298 -10.92 23.31 -10.40
C THR A 298 -10.17 22.70 -11.59
N PRO A 299 -9.92 23.44 -12.68
CA PRO A 299 -9.27 22.88 -13.88
C PRO A 299 -7.94 22.18 -13.62
N SER A 300 -7.13 22.70 -12.70
CA SER A 300 -5.85 22.10 -12.32
C SER A 300 -5.96 20.75 -11.57
N ASP A 301 -7.16 20.37 -11.12
CA ASP A 301 -7.42 19.07 -10.49
C ASP A 301 -7.76 17.98 -11.53
N VAL A 302 -7.97 18.36 -12.79
CA VAL A 302 -8.15 17.43 -13.91
C VAL A 302 -6.79 17.06 -14.47
N VAL A 303 -6.48 15.77 -14.46
CA VAL A 303 -5.25 15.23 -15.03
C VAL A 303 -5.55 14.62 -16.39
N GLN A 304 -4.66 14.79 -17.36
CA GLN A 304 -4.78 14.23 -18.70
C GLN A 304 -3.45 13.56 -19.11
N TYR A 305 -3.52 12.41 -19.81
CA TYR A 305 -2.36 11.60 -20.23
C TYR A 305 -2.23 11.53 -21.74
#